data_61da3012f60165b1e665e00b2642a22c
#
_entry.id   61da3012f60165b1e665e00b2642a22c
#
_cell.length_a   1.000
_cell.length_b   1.000
_cell.length_c   1.000
_cell.angle_alpha   90.00
_cell.angle_beta   90.00
_cell.angle_gamma   90.00
#
_symmetry.space_group_name_H-M   'P 1'
#
loop_
_entity.id
_entity.type
_entity.pdbx_description
1 polymer ?
#
loop_
_entity_poly.entity_id
_entity_poly.type
_entity_poly.pdbx_seq_one_letter_code
_entity_poly.pdbx_strand_id
1 'polypeptide(L)'
;MLVSGSGTNLQALLDAADDESYGARVVAVGADRDGIAGLERARRAGVPTFVERVGDHPTREAWDEALAARIAEHEPDLVVSAGFMKILGPRVLGKFTVVNTHPALLPAFPGAHAVRDALAYGVRVTGCTVHLVDAGVDTGPVIAQEPVRVEPGDDEETLHERIKTVERRLLVDVVGRMVREGWTVTGRIVSIGAGRR
;
A
#
# COMPACT_ATOMS: atom_id res chain seq x y z
N MET A 1 -1.88 -5.48 -7.08
CA MET A 1 -1.99 -4.22 -6.30
C MET A 1 -3.44 -3.76 -6.22
N LEU A 2 -3.87 -3.17 -5.10
CA LEU A 2 -5.21 -2.62 -4.90
C LEU A 2 -5.16 -1.09 -4.88
N VAL A 3 -6.10 -0.42 -5.57
CA VAL A 3 -6.14 1.04 -5.72
C VAL A 3 -7.57 1.60 -5.63
N SER A 4 -7.73 2.84 -5.14
CA SER A 4 -9.04 3.53 -5.10
C SER A 4 -9.04 4.89 -5.79
N GLY A 5 -7.92 5.34 -6.38
CA GLY A 5 -7.78 6.69 -6.93
C GLY A 5 -6.72 6.85 -8.00
N SER A 6 -5.85 7.85 -7.82
CA SER A 6 -4.86 8.28 -8.81
C SER A 6 -3.84 7.21 -9.22
N GLY A 7 -3.49 6.28 -8.33
CA GLY A 7 -2.54 5.21 -8.61
C GLY A 7 -1.09 5.68 -8.79
N THR A 8 -0.67 6.73 -8.10
CA THR A 8 0.73 7.22 -8.22
C THR A 8 1.74 6.24 -7.63
N ASN A 9 1.39 5.53 -6.55
CA ASN A 9 2.19 4.42 -6.01
C ASN A 9 2.24 3.23 -6.96
N LEU A 10 1.12 2.93 -7.66
CA LEU A 10 1.10 1.93 -8.72
C LEU A 10 2.06 2.32 -9.86
N GLN A 11 2.01 3.58 -10.32
CA GLN A 11 2.92 4.03 -11.37
C GLN A 11 4.39 3.83 -10.97
N ALA A 12 4.75 4.19 -9.74
CA ALA A 12 6.13 4.01 -9.27
C ALA A 12 6.58 2.53 -9.29
N LEU A 13 5.69 1.59 -8.97
CA LEU A 13 5.98 0.16 -9.05
C LEU A 13 6.04 -0.33 -10.51
N LEU A 14 5.20 0.19 -11.41
CA LEU A 14 5.25 -0.13 -12.84
C LEU A 14 6.56 0.36 -13.46
N ASP A 15 6.93 1.62 -13.19
CA ASP A 15 8.19 2.22 -13.69
C ASP A 15 9.42 1.46 -13.17
N ALA A 16 9.41 1.01 -11.91
CA ALA A 16 10.50 0.22 -11.35
C ALA A 16 10.60 -1.17 -11.99
N ALA A 17 9.48 -1.77 -12.38
CA ALA A 17 9.42 -3.08 -13.01
C ALA A 17 9.95 -3.10 -14.45
N ASP A 18 10.20 -1.95 -15.08
CA ASP A 18 10.88 -1.84 -16.38
C ASP A 18 12.36 -2.25 -16.29
N ASP A 19 12.96 -2.19 -15.09
CA ASP A 19 14.28 -2.75 -14.80
C ASP A 19 14.15 -4.20 -14.33
N GLU A 20 14.63 -5.15 -15.14
CA GLU A 20 14.61 -6.59 -14.79
C GLU A 20 15.31 -6.89 -13.45
N SER A 21 16.30 -6.11 -13.07
CA SER A 21 17.02 -6.28 -11.80
C SER A 21 16.16 -5.93 -10.58
N TYR A 22 15.06 -5.21 -10.76
CA TYR A 22 14.09 -4.94 -9.71
C TYR A 22 13.47 -6.21 -9.13
N GLY A 23 13.28 -7.24 -9.96
CA GLY A 23 12.88 -8.58 -9.58
C GLY A 23 11.43 -8.73 -9.12
N ALA A 24 10.61 -7.67 -9.21
CA ALA A 24 9.18 -7.70 -8.92
C ALA A 24 8.38 -7.14 -10.12
N ARG A 25 7.19 -7.66 -10.32
CA ARG A 25 6.26 -7.19 -11.37
C ARG A 25 4.84 -7.08 -10.83
N VAL A 26 4.06 -6.14 -11.34
CA VAL A 26 2.63 -6.04 -11.04
C VAL A 26 1.88 -7.03 -11.92
N VAL A 27 1.31 -8.09 -11.33
CA VAL A 27 0.59 -9.14 -12.07
C VAL A 27 -0.88 -8.81 -12.29
N ALA A 28 -1.48 -7.99 -11.43
CA ALA A 28 -2.85 -7.49 -11.57
C ALA A 28 -3.08 -6.23 -10.74
N VAL A 29 -4.09 -5.45 -11.13
CA VAL A 29 -4.56 -4.29 -10.38
C VAL A 29 -6.05 -4.41 -10.12
N GLY A 30 -6.42 -4.47 -8.84
CA GLY A 30 -7.81 -4.46 -8.37
C GLY A 30 -8.22 -3.06 -7.88
N ALA A 31 -9.50 -2.72 -8.08
CA ALA A 31 -10.07 -1.47 -7.60
C ALA A 31 -11.42 -1.68 -6.93
N ASP A 32 -11.79 -0.77 -6.03
CA ASP A 32 -13.13 -0.75 -5.39
C ASP A 32 -14.17 0.03 -6.21
N ARG A 33 -13.78 0.61 -7.34
CA ARG A 33 -14.62 1.43 -8.26
C ARG A 33 -14.01 1.56 -9.64
N ASP A 34 -14.86 1.87 -10.61
CA ASP A 34 -14.43 2.16 -11.99
C ASP A 34 -13.99 3.61 -12.18
N GLY A 35 -13.47 3.89 -13.39
CA GLY A 35 -13.20 5.24 -13.88
C GLY A 35 -12.06 5.95 -13.15
N ILE A 36 -11.21 5.23 -12.42
CA ILE A 36 -10.06 5.81 -11.71
C ILE A 36 -8.79 5.77 -12.54
N ALA A 37 -7.94 6.78 -12.35
CA ALA A 37 -6.67 6.87 -13.08
C ALA A 37 -5.75 5.67 -12.82
N GLY A 38 -5.81 5.06 -11.64
CA GLY A 38 -5.05 3.85 -11.33
C GLY A 38 -5.33 2.68 -12.27
N LEU A 39 -6.60 2.44 -12.65
CA LEU A 39 -6.94 1.40 -13.65
C LEU A 39 -6.42 1.75 -15.04
N GLU A 40 -6.47 3.04 -15.44
CA GLU A 40 -5.93 3.47 -16.73
C GLU A 40 -4.40 3.29 -16.81
N ARG A 41 -3.67 3.54 -15.72
CA ARG A 41 -2.22 3.26 -15.64
C ARG A 41 -1.93 1.78 -15.86
N ALA A 42 -2.67 0.90 -15.17
CA ALA A 42 -2.51 -0.54 -15.32
C ALA A 42 -2.77 -1.01 -16.77
N ARG A 43 -3.87 -0.53 -17.39
CA ARG A 43 -4.21 -0.89 -18.77
C ARG A 43 -3.15 -0.44 -19.78
N ARG A 44 -2.61 0.79 -19.61
CA ARG A 44 -1.52 1.30 -20.47
C ARG A 44 -0.24 0.48 -20.34
N ALA A 45 0.01 -0.08 -19.15
CA ALA A 45 1.13 -0.98 -18.90
C ALA A 45 0.84 -2.43 -19.29
N GLY A 46 -0.32 -2.74 -19.88
CA GLY A 46 -0.71 -4.10 -20.23
C GLY A 46 -1.01 -5.02 -19.05
N VAL A 47 -1.23 -4.46 -17.85
CA VAL A 47 -1.50 -5.21 -16.64
C VAL A 47 -3.00 -5.51 -16.51
N PRO A 48 -3.40 -6.77 -16.26
CA PRO A 48 -4.79 -7.14 -16.01
C PRO A 48 -5.44 -6.32 -14.90
N THR A 49 -6.71 -5.95 -15.11
CA THR A 49 -7.46 -5.16 -14.13
C THR A 49 -8.78 -5.83 -13.76
N PHE A 50 -9.20 -5.66 -12.52
CA PHE A 50 -10.54 -6.03 -12.07
C PHE A 50 -11.12 -4.97 -11.13
N VAL A 51 -12.45 -4.96 -11.01
CA VAL A 51 -13.17 -4.09 -10.08
C VAL A 51 -14.04 -4.96 -9.19
N GLU A 52 -13.94 -4.73 -7.87
CA GLU A 52 -14.73 -5.44 -6.87
C GLU A 52 -15.36 -4.41 -5.92
N ARG A 53 -16.60 -4.05 -6.20
CA ARG A 53 -17.30 -3.00 -5.44
C ARG A 53 -17.97 -3.59 -4.21
N VAL A 54 -17.83 -2.91 -3.07
CA VAL A 54 -18.52 -3.31 -1.83
C VAL A 54 -20.05 -3.35 -2.03
N GLY A 55 -20.60 -2.40 -2.81
CA GLY A 55 -22.05 -2.30 -3.03
C GLY A 55 -22.67 -3.41 -3.90
N ASP A 56 -21.84 -4.21 -4.59
CA ASP A 56 -22.31 -5.31 -5.43
C ASP A 56 -22.53 -6.60 -4.61
N HIS A 57 -22.22 -6.57 -3.31
CA HIS A 57 -22.33 -7.71 -2.40
C HIS A 57 -23.32 -7.46 -1.26
N PRO A 58 -24.01 -8.51 -0.79
CA PRO A 58 -25.00 -8.37 0.29
C PRO A 58 -24.38 -8.02 1.65
N THR A 59 -23.13 -8.41 1.88
CA THR A 59 -22.39 -8.13 3.13
C THR A 59 -20.91 -7.83 2.85
N ARG A 60 -20.25 -7.24 3.84
CA ARG A 60 -18.79 -7.00 3.80
C ARG A 60 -18.00 -8.32 3.73
N GLU A 61 -18.46 -9.35 4.39
CA GLU A 61 -17.84 -10.69 4.38
C GLU A 61 -17.94 -11.31 2.98
N ALA A 62 -19.06 -11.19 2.30
CA ALA A 62 -19.24 -11.66 0.93
C ALA A 62 -18.32 -10.90 -0.06
N TRP A 63 -18.19 -9.58 0.12
CA TRP A 63 -17.23 -8.79 -0.64
C TRP A 63 -15.78 -9.20 -0.38
N ASP A 64 -15.39 -9.39 0.87
CA ASP A 64 -14.03 -9.79 1.24
C ASP A 64 -13.67 -11.16 0.66
N GLU A 65 -14.63 -12.10 0.65
CA GLU A 65 -14.46 -13.40 0.01
C GLU A 65 -14.29 -13.30 -1.51
N ALA A 66 -15.16 -12.50 -2.17
CA ALA A 66 -15.06 -12.25 -3.60
C ALA A 66 -13.72 -11.57 -3.96
N LEU A 67 -13.32 -10.55 -3.21
CA LEU A 67 -12.03 -9.88 -3.40
C LEU A 67 -10.86 -10.85 -3.25
N ALA A 68 -10.88 -11.72 -2.23
CA ALA A 68 -9.85 -12.73 -2.02
C ALA A 68 -9.80 -13.74 -3.17
N ALA A 69 -10.95 -14.14 -3.73
CA ALA A 69 -11.02 -15.01 -4.90
C ALA A 69 -10.42 -14.34 -6.14
N ARG A 70 -10.80 -13.08 -6.42
CA ARG A 70 -10.26 -12.30 -7.56
C ARG A 70 -8.74 -12.10 -7.47
N ILE A 71 -8.21 -11.82 -6.28
CA ILE A 71 -6.76 -11.71 -6.06
C ILE A 71 -6.09 -13.05 -6.35
N ALA A 72 -6.68 -14.17 -5.90
CA ALA A 72 -6.12 -15.50 -6.07
C ALA A 72 -6.00 -15.95 -7.53
N GLU A 73 -6.87 -15.49 -8.42
CA GLU A 73 -6.78 -15.78 -9.87
C GLU A 73 -5.45 -15.37 -10.49
N HIS A 74 -4.76 -14.43 -9.87
CA HIS A 74 -3.49 -13.87 -10.36
C HIS A 74 -2.25 -14.41 -9.63
N GLU A 75 -2.42 -15.30 -8.65
CA GLU A 75 -1.36 -15.99 -7.89
C GLU A 75 -0.23 -15.05 -7.41
N PRO A 76 -0.53 -13.92 -6.72
CA PRO A 76 0.50 -12.99 -6.30
C PRO A 76 1.29 -13.51 -5.09
N ASP A 77 2.60 -13.27 -5.06
CA ASP A 77 3.45 -13.49 -3.88
C ASP A 77 3.17 -12.46 -2.77
N LEU A 78 2.74 -11.26 -3.17
CA LEU A 78 2.51 -10.13 -2.28
C LEU A 78 1.36 -9.27 -2.78
N VAL A 79 0.51 -8.79 -1.87
CA VAL A 79 -0.53 -7.80 -2.16
C VAL A 79 -0.09 -6.43 -1.65
N VAL A 80 -0.16 -5.40 -2.49
CA VAL A 80 0.11 -4.02 -2.11
C VAL A 80 -1.21 -3.25 -2.12
N SER A 81 -1.60 -2.66 -0.99
CA SER A 81 -2.86 -1.92 -0.84
C SER A 81 -2.65 -0.40 -0.72
N ALA A 82 -1.51 0.12 -1.18
CA ALA A 82 -1.16 1.54 -1.09
C ALA A 82 -2.14 2.43 -1.85
N GLY A 83 -2.89 3.25 -1.12
CA GLY A 83 -3.95 4.09 -1.67
C GLY A 83 -5.28 3.36 -1.92
N PHE A 84 -5.52 2.23 -1.26
CA PHE A 84 -6.80 1.52 -1.28
C PHE A 84 -7.65 1.90 -0.07
N MET A 85 -8.83 2.51 -0.32
CA MET A 85 -9.66 3.13 0.72
C MET A 85 -10.70 2.18 1.34
N LYS A 86 -10.39 0.88 1.39
CA LYS A 86 -11.24 -0.13 2.03
C LYS A 86 -10.44 -0.93 3.04
N ILE A 87 -11.05 -1.19 4.19
CA ILE A 87 -10.50 -2.12 5.18
C ILE A 87 -10.64 -3.54 4.63
N LEU A 88 -9.54 -4.26 4.54
CA LEU A 88 -9.50 -5.66 4.11
C LEU A 88 -9.95 -6.57 5.26
N GLY A 89 -10.70 -7.58 4.92
CA GLY A 89 -11.23 -8.52 5.90
C GLY A 89 -10.38 -9.79 6.06
N PRO A 90 -10.82 -10.70 6.92
CA PRO A 90 -10.06 -11.90 7.28
C PRO A 90 -9.86 -12.89 6.12
N ARG A 91 -10.69 -12.85 5.06
CA ARG A 91 -10.52 -13.73 3.90
C ARG A 91 -9.31 -13.32 3.07
N VAL A 92 -9.12 -12.01 2.86
CA VAL A 92 -7.92 -11.49 2.20
C VAL A 92 -6.71 -11.62 3.11
N LEU A 93 -6.79 -11.14 4.36
CA LEU A 93 -5.65 -11.10 5.29
C LEU A 93 -5.18 -12.48 5.74
N GLY A 94 -6.06 -13.47 5.79
CA GLY A 94 -5.70 -14.85 6.12
C GLY A 94 -5.05 -15.62 4.96
N LYS A 95 -5.15 -15.10 3.73
CA LYS A 95 -4.64 -15.78 2.53
C LYS A 95 -3.40 -15.12 1.96
N PHE A 96 -3.26 -13.80 2.10
CA PHE A 96 -2.20 -13.03 1.47
C PHE A 96 -1.45 -12.18 2.49
N THR A 97 -0.15 -12.05 2.29
CA THR A 97 0.62 -10.97 2.93
C THR A 97 0.27 -9.67 2.23
N VAL A 98 -0.20 -8.69 2.99
CA VAL A 98 -0.60 -7.38 2.46
C VAL A 98 0.31 -6.30 3.01
N VAL A 99 0.87 -5.48 2.14
CA VAL A 99 1.67 -4.29 2.46
C VAL A 99 0.86 -3.03 2.16
N ASN A 100 0.92 -2.06 3.07
CA ASN A 100 0.30 -0.75 2.90
C ASN A 100 1.30 0.36 3.17
N THR A 101 1.00 1.56 2.66
CA THR A 101 1.68 2.81 3.01
C THR A 101 0.76 3.72 3.80
N HIS A 102 1.33 4.44 4.76
CA HIS A 102 0.61 5.40 5.59
C HIS A 102 1.41 6.71 5.68
N PRO A 103 0.79 7.89 5.46
CA PRO A 103 1.50 9.17 5.39
C PRO A 103 1.78 9.79 6.76
N ALA A 104 2.28 9.00 7.71
CA ALA A 104 2.81 9.41 9.00
C ALA A 104 3.84 8.41 9.51
N LEU A 105 4.56 8.76 10.58
CA LEU A 105 5.46 7.86 11.30
C LEU A 105 4.64 7.08 12.36
N LEU A 106 4.07 5.94 11.96
CA LEU A 106 3.33 5.09 12.89
C LEU A 106 4.19 4.74 14.13
N PRO A 107 3.60 4.68 15.33
CA PRO A 107 2.16 4.68 15.63
C PRO A 107 1.52 6.06 15.72
N ALA A 108 2.20 7.15 15.37
CA ALA A 108 1.62 8.49 15.38
C ALA A 108 0.63 8.66 14.22
N PHE A 109 -0.48 9.36 14.48
CA PHE A 109 -1.49 9.78 13.49
C PHE A 109 -2.03 8.65 12.59
N PRO A 110 -2.57 7.54 13.15
CA PRO A 110 -3.21 6.50 12.37
C PRO A 110 -4.53 7.01 11.75
N GLY A 111 -5.00 6.34 10.69
CA GLY A 111 -6.30 6.63 10.06
C GLY A 111 -6.23 7.61 8.89
N ALA A 112 -7.41 8.00 8.40
CA ALA A 112 -7.58 8.65 7.10
C ALA A 112 -7.04 10.10 6.98
N HIS A 113 -6.71 10.75 8.10
CA HIS A 113 -6.39 12.19 8.13
C HIS A 113 -5.02 12.51 8.73
N ALA A 114 -4.07 11.59 8.58
CA ALA A 114 -2.76 11.65 9.22
C ALA A 114 -2.00 12.98 8.97
N VAL A 115 -2.01 13.50 7.75
CA VAL A 115 -1.30 14.73 7.39
C VAL A 115 -1.95 15.95 8.06
N ARG A 116 -3.28 16.04 8.01
CA ARG A 116 -4.05 17.09 8.69
C ARG A 116 -3.81 17.06 10.21
N ASP A 117 -3.86 15.88 10.79
CA ASP A 117 -3.73 15.69 12.24
C ASP A 117 -2.30 15.99 12.70
N ALA A 118 -1.28 15.66 11.91
CA ALA A 118 0.11 16.05 12.16
C ALA A 118 0.30 17.57 12.16
N LEU A 119 -0.27 18.27 11.17
CA LEU A 119 -0.25 19.72 11.09
C LEU A 119 -1.00 20.37 12.27
N ALA A 120 -2.19 19.87 12.59
CA ALA A 120 -3.01 20.37 13.69
C ALA A 120 -2.32 20.17 15.06
N TYR A 121 -1.59 19.08 15.22
CA TYR A 121 -0.79 18.81 16.43
C TYR A 121 0.43 19.72 16.54
N GLY A 122 0.94 20.23 15.42
CA GLY A 122 2.10 21.11 15.36
C GLY A 122 3.44 20.39 15.42
N VAL A 123 3.53 19.14 14.93
CA VAL A 123 4.80 18.42 14.85
C VAL A 123 5.76 19.10 13.88
N ARG A 124 7.06 18.96 14.11
CA ARG A 124 8.10 19.47 13.21
C ARG A 124 8.63 18.42 12.24
N VAL A 125 8.34 17.15 12.51
CA VAL A 125 8.69 16.02 11.68
C VAL A 125 7.51 15.06 11.67
N THR A 126 7.10 14.66 10.47
CA THR A 126 6.21 13.54 10.21
C THR A 126 6.93 12.59 9.25
N GLY A 127 6.25 11.87 8.39
CA GLY A 127 6.89 11.00 7.42
C GLY A 127 5.92 10.05 6.75
N CYS A 128 6.46 8.92 6.33
CA CYS A 128 5.67 7.81 5.83
C CYS A 128 6.12 6.48 6.42
N THR A 129 5.20 5.54 6.48
CA THR A 129 5.43 4.19 6.97
C THR A 129 4.97 3.18 5.93
N VAL A 130 5.82 2.21 5.63
CA VAL A 130 5.41 0.96 4.95
C VAL A 130 5.26 -0.11 6.02
N HIS A 131 4.09 -0.75 6.07
CA HIS A 131 3.77 -1.74 7.10
C HIS A 131 2.98 -2.92 6.54
N LEU A 132 2.99 -4.03 7.25
CA LEU A 132 2.06 -5.13 7.00
C LEU A 132 0.67 -4.75 7.48
N VAL A 133 -0.35 -5.18 6.75
CA VAL A 133 -1.75 -4.95 7.13
C VAL A 133 -2.21 -6.08 8.04
N ASP A 134 -2.82 -5.73 9.16
CA ASP A 134 -3.53 -6.62 10.07
C ASP A 134 -5.02 -6.24 10.18
N ALA A 135 -5.73 -6.80 11.13
CA ALA A 135 -7.18 -6.56 11.29
C ALA A 135 -7.51 -5.15 11.84
N GLY A 136 -6.53 -4.41 12.33
CA GLY A 136 -6.71 -3.04 12.81
C GLY A 136 -6.48 -2.01 11.70
N VAL A 137 -6.68 -0.74 12.06
CA VAL A 137 -6.36 0.38 11.17
C VAL A 137 -4.95 0.87 11.48
N ASP A 138 -4.03 0.68 10.53
CA ASP A 138 -2.62 1.09 10.61
C ASP A 138 -1.88 0.54 11.85
N THR A 139 -2.29 -0.66 12.32
CA THR A 139 -1.75 -1.29 13.52
C THR A 139 -0.74 -2.39 13.25
N GLY A 140 -0.57 -2.81 12.02
CA GLY A 140 0.29 -3.93 11.64
C GLY A 140 1.79 -3.64 11.84
N PRO A 141 2.64 -4.68 11.78
CA PRO A 141 4.08 -4.55 11.92
C PRO A 141 4.69 -3.60 10.90
N VAL A 142 5.52 -2.67 11.37
CA VAL A 142 6.25 -1.72 10.53
C VAL A 142 7.39 -2.45 9.81
N ILE A 143 7.52 -2.18 8.49
CA ILE A 143 8.60 -2.70 7.66
C ILE A 143 9.69 -1.63 7.52
N ALA A 144 9.30 -0.40 7.15
CA ALA A 144 10.23 0.71 6.96
C ALA A 144 9.52 2.05 7.20
N GLN A 145 10.30 3.06 7.57
CA GLN A 145 9.82 4.43 7.80
C GLN A 145 10.84 5.44 7.28
N GLU A 146 10.34 6.56 6.75
CA GLU A 146 11.15 7.68 6.32
C GLU A 146 10.59 8.99 6.90
N PRO A 147 11.42 9.83 7.55
CA PRO A 147 10.98 11.10 8.09
C PRO A 147 10.83 12.18 7.01
N VAL A 148 9.86 13.05 7.21
CA VAL A 148 9.62 14.25 6.38
C VAL A 148 9.47 15.46 7.29
N ARG A 149 10.20 16.54 7.02
CA ARG A 149 10.08 17.80 7.76
C ARG A 149 8.77 18.51 7.42
N VAL A 150 8.16 19.10 8.42
CA VAL A 150 7.09 20.08 8.28
C VAL A 150 7.72 21.45 8.21
N GLU A 151 7.57 22.12 7.06
CA GLU A 151 8.16 23.44 6.81
C GLU A 151 7.21 24.56 7.24
N PRO A 152 7.73 25.73 7.61
CA PRO A 152 6.89 26.88 7.90
C PRO A 152 5.99 27.23 6.70
N GLY A 153 4.69 27.32 6.94
CA GLY A 153 3.72 27.64 5.89
C GLY A 153 3.16 26.43 5.14
N ASP A 154 3.54 25.20 5.50
CA ASP A 154 2.90 24.01 4.92
C ASP A 154 1.41 23.99 5.24
N ASP A 155 0.62 23.72 4.23
CA ASP A 155 -0.75 23.24 4.34
C ASP A 155 -0.81 21.72 4.11
N GLU A 156 -2.01 21.16 4.18
CA GLU A 156 -2.21 19.71 4.02
C GLU A 156 -1.75 19.23 2.64
N GLU A 157 -1.98 19.99 1.58
CA GLU A 157 -1.63 19.62 0.21
C GLU A 157 -0.11 19.60 0.02
N THR A 158 0.57 20.68 0.39
CA THR A 158 2.03 20.82 0.22
C THR A 158 2.80 19.80 1.01
N LEU A 159 2.42 19.55 2.27
CA LEU A 159 3.05 18.52 3.09
C LEU A 159 2.76 17.13 2.53
N HIS A 160 1.53 16.85 2.12
CA HIS A 160 1.16 15.54 1.57
C HIS A 160 1.92 15.23 0.27
N GLU A 161 2.08 16.18 -0.65
CA GLU A 161 2.85 15.96 -1.88
C GLU A 161 4.33 15.67 -1.58
N ARG A 162 4.92 16.32 -0.56
CA ARG A 162 6.28 16.03 -0.11
C ARG A 162 6.37 14.62 0.48
N ILE A 163 5.40 14.20 1.29
CA ILE A 163 5.34 12.84 1.84
C ILE A 163 5.20 11.81 0.73
N LYS A 164 4.29 12.01 -0.24
CA LYS A 164 4.09 11.08 -1.37
C LYS A 164 5.35 10.85 -2.19
N THR A 165 6.21 11.85 -2.30
CA THR A 165 7.48 11.71 -3.03
C THR A 165 8.41 10.71 -2.32
N VAL A 166 8.49 10.80 -0.99
CA VAL A 166 9.28 9.89 -0.16
C VAL A 166 8.63 8.50 -0.10
N GLU A 167 7.30 8.47 0.07
CA GLU A 167 6.50 7.26 0.16
C GLU A 167 6.66 6.35 -1.08
N ARG A 168 6.59 6.93 -2.29
CA ARG A 168 6.77 6.17 -3.54
C ARG A 168 8.14 5.50 -3.60
N ARG A 169 9.20 6.21 -3.25
CA ARG A 169 10.56 5.67 -3.22
C ARG A 169 10.69 4.55 -2.19
N LEU A 170 10.17 4.78 -0.98
CA LEU A 170 10.23 3.80 0.10
C LEU A 170 9.44 2.53 -0.25
N LEU A 171 8.24 2.68 -0.82
CA LEU A 171 7.43 1.55 -1.25
C LEU A 171 8.13 0.71 -2.32
N VAL A 172 8.71 1.34 -3.32
CA VAL A 172 9.46 0.67 -4.39
C VAL A 172 10.64 -0.12 -3.80
N ASP A 173 11.44 0.48 -2.91
CA ASP A 173 12.55 -0.21 -2.26
C ASP A 173 12.07 -1.43 -1.45
N VAL A 174 11.07 -1.23 -0.60
CA VAL A 174 10.54 -2.29 0.27
C VAL A 174 9.97 -3.46 -0.54
N VAL A 175 9.11 -3.19 -1.53
CA VAL A 175 8.50 -4.24 -2.36
C VAL A 175 9.57 -5.01 -3.13
N GLY A 176 10.50 -4.34 -3.78
CA GLY A 176 11.58 -4.98 -4.51
C GLY A 176 12.44 -5.87 -3.61
N ARG A 177 12.82 -5.38 -2.44
CA ARG A 177 13.61 -6.17 -1.47
C ARG A 177 12.83 -7.35 -0.92
N MET A 178 11.57 -7.17 -0.53
CA MET A 178 10.74 -8.29 -0.05
C MET A 178 10.66 -9.41 -1.08
N VAL A 179 10.41 -9.07 -2.35
CA VAL A 179 10.28 -10.09 -3.41
C VAL A 179 11.62 -10.80 -3.71
N ARG A 180 12.72 -10.06 -3.76
CA ARG A 180 14.04 -10.66 -4.06
C ARG A 180 14.63 -11.42 -2.89
N GLU A 181 14.53 -10.88 -1.68
CA GLU A 181 15.26 -11.34 -0.49
C GLU A 181 14.39 -12.21 0.43
N GLY A 182 13.05 -12.14 0.28
CA GLY A 182 12.10 -12.73 1.21
C GLY A 182 12.00 -11.91 2.52
N TRP A 183 11.07 -12.30 3.38
CA TRP A 183 10.88 -11.66 4.69
C TRP A 183 10.43 -12.66 5.74
N THR A 184 10.64 -12.29 7.01
CA THR A 184 10.11 -13.00 8.18
C THR A 184 9.46 -12.01 9.14
N VAL A 185 8.53 -12.51 9.94
CA VAL A 185 7.85 -11.72 10.97
C VAL A 185 7.99 -12.43 12.31
N THR A 186 8.59 -11.76 13.30
CA THR A 186 8.71 -12.26 14.67
C THR A 186 8.10 -11.24 15.62
N GLY A 187 6.90 -11.56 16.12
CA GLY A 187 6.10 -10.58 16.87
C GLY A 187 5.76 -9.38 16.00
N ARG A 188 6.29 -8.20 16.33
CA ARG A 188 6.12 -6.97 15.55
C ARG A 188 7.33 -6.59 14.68
N ILE A 189 8.36 -7.42 14.65
CA ILE A 189 9.58 -7.14 13.89
C ILE A 189 9.50 -7.84 12.54
N VAL A 190 9.59 -7.06 11.47
CA VAL A 190 9.71 -7.54 10.09
C VAL A 190 11.19 -7.45 9.69
N SER A 191 11.74 -8.56 9.22
CA SER A 191 13.12 -8.64 8.72
C SER A 191 13.11 -9.05 7.26
N ILE A 192 13.74 -8.26 6.38
CA ILE A 192 13.93 -8.57 4.96
C ILE A 192 15.30 -9.23 4.80
N GLY A 193 15.40 -10.27 3.98
CA GLY A 193 16.65 -10.99 3.72
C GLY A 193 16.98 -12.10 4.73
N ALA A 194 16.18 -12.29 5.78
CA ALA A 194 16.43 -13.30 6.82
C ALA A 194 15.83 -14.69 6.55
N GLY A 195 15.23 -14.96 5.39
CA GLY A 195 14.31 -16.08 5.24
C GLY A 195 14.28 -16.89 3.95
N ARG A 196 15.38 -17.02 3.20
CA ARG A 196 15.50 -18.14 2.26
C ARG A 196 16.43 -19.21 2.88
N ARG A 197 15.85 -20.13 3.60
CA ARG A 197 16.43 -21.46 3.82
C ARG A 197 15.60 -22.51 3.08
#